data_3125e72ef9488094d1263baad2757854
#
_entry.id   3125e72ef9488094d1263baad2757854
#
_cell.length_a   1.000
_cell.length_b   1.000
_cell.length_c   1.000
_cell.angle_alpha   90.00
_cell.angle_beta   90.00
_cell.angle_gamma   90.00
#
_symmetry.space_group_name_H-M   'P 1'
#
loop_
_entity.id
_entity.type
_entity.pdbx_description
1 polymer ?
#
loop_
_entity_poly.entity_id
_entity_poly.type
_entity_poly.pdbx_seq_one_letter_code
_entity_poly.pdbx_strand_id
1 'polypeptide(L)'
;MITLGILQELLASCKAGHAYLASAFQNVLIYALSVAAPRGADPSTWDLDICQRVAVSYALYVQSMPASEVDTDEGMTHAVFQVLSEMQRLGQGKVTEQSRLVWMSGVAGLTHSPVFTTSAFPRFLSLVLPNLLDIVSPLHVPLDKTAALSQEVDADTLSLQNVPSNAVPEYTTRAALKLIWNMLHSSDATQLRIFVINTLAYLDGECQRPSSWEDNEWSLWILALLVQWSPPTSRYIVPHTLVQSLTMTKNASNLRKTRLLQTMHVILERRTDIVGLNMTDLL
;
A
#
# COMPACT_ATOMS: atom_id res chain seq x y z
N MET A 1 -1.81 -19.47 21.39
CA MET A 1 -0.35 -19.19 21.34
C MET A 1 0.44 -20.31 20.70
N ILE A 2 0.33 -21.55 21.13
CA ILE A 2 1.02 -22.73 20.60
C ILE A 2 0.73 -22.93 19.08
N THR A 3 -0.51 -22.73 18.67
CA THR A 3 -0.97 -22.95 17.27
C THR A 3 -0.26 -22.03 16.26
N LEU A 4 -0.08 -20.75 16.56
CA LEU A 4 0.63 -19.82 15.67
C LEU A 4 2.12 -20.14 15.56
N GLY A 5 2.76 -20.58 16.67
CA GLY A 5 4.15 -21.04 16.65
C GLY A 5 4.34 -22.28 15.78
N ILE A 6 3.45 -23.28 15.93
CA ILE A 6 3.46 -24.48 15.09
C ILE A 6 3.24 -24.13 13.61
N LEU A 7 2.34 -23.18 13.32
CA LEU A 7 2.08 -22.73 11.96
C LEU A 7 3.32 -22.07 11.34
N GLN A 8 4.04 -21.23 12.08
CA GLN A 8 5.29 -20.60 11.63
C GLN A 8 6.39 -21.64 11.35
N GLU A 9 6.54 -22.64 12.21
CA GLU A 9 7.49 -23.74 12.00
C GLU A 9 7.12 -24.61 10.79
N LEU A 10 5.83 -24.86 10.57
CA LEU A 10 5.36 -25.56 9.39
C LEU A 10 5.66 -24.78 8.10
N LEU A 11 5.40 -23.46 8.10
CA LEU A 11 5.71 -22.61 6.95
C LEU A 11 7.21 -22.55 6.64
N ALA A 12 8.05 -22.51 7.67
CA ALA A 12 9.50 -22.52 7.51
C ALA A 12 10.02 -23.87 6.97
N SER A 13 9.34 -24.96 7.31
CA SER A 13 9.75 -26.33 6.97
C SER A 13 9.17 -26.84 5.64
N CYS A 14 7.97 -26.41 5.29
CA CYS A 14 7.27 -26.85 4.08
C CYS A 14 7.56 -25.91 2.91
N LYS A 15 8.47 -26.31 2.02
CA LYS A 15 8.78 -25.58 0.78
C LYS A 15 7.80 -25.84 -0.38
N ALA A 16 6.87 -26.77 -0.19
CA ALA A 16 5.87 -27.16 -1.19
C ALA A 16 4.52 -27.42 -0.52
N GLY A 17 3.43 -27.23 -1.25
CA GLY A 17 2.09 -27.53 -0.75
C GLY A 17 1.37 -26.38 -0.04
N HIS A 18 1.80 -25.13 -0.26
CA HIS A 18 1.16 -23.94 0.32
C HIS A 18 -0.33 -23.85 -0.04
N ALA A 19 -0.73 -24.28 -1.23
CA ALA A 19 -2.12 -24.33 -1.67
C ALA A 19 -2.99 -25.20 -0.77
N TYR A 20 -2.49 -26.38 -0.35
CA TYR A 20 -3.23 -27.28 0.55
C TYR A 20 -3.40 -26.70 1.96
N LEU A 21 -2.49 -25.83 2.39
CA LEU A 21 -2.53 -25.18 3.71
C LEU A 21 -3.35 -23.90 3.70
N ALA A 22 -3.67 -23.34 2.53
CA ALA A 22 -4.26 -22.01 2.38
C ALA A 22 -5.54 -21.83 3.23
N SER A 23 -6.48 -22.76 3.14
CA SER A 23 -7.74 -22.68 3.89
C SER A 23 -7.54 -22.85 5.41
N ALA A 24 -6.68 -23.76 5.84
CA ALA A 24 -6.37 -23.96 7.26
C ALA A 24 -5.66 -22.72 7.81
N PHE A 25 -4.70 -22.16 7.07
CA PHE A 25 -3.99 -20.95 7.40
C PHE A 25 -4.93 -19.76 7.54
N GLN A 26 -5.78 -19.52 6.54
CA GLN A 26 -6.82 -18.50 6.58
C GLN A 26 -7.69 -18.60 7.84
N ASN A 27 -8.22 -19.77 8.10
CA ASN A 27 -9.12 -19.99 9.24
C ASN A 27 -8.44 -19.73 10.58
N VAL A 28 -7.19 -20.18 10.75
CA VAL A 28 -6.43 -19.97 11.99
C VAL A 28 -6.14 -18.48 12.20
N LEU A 29 -5.70 -17.75 11.17
CA LEU A 29 -5.38 -16.33 11.31
C LEU A 29 -6.62 -15.47 11.52
N ILE A 30 -7.71 -15.73 10.79
CA ILE A 30 -8.97 -15.00 10.96
C ILE A 30 -9.57 -15.27 12.34
N TYR A 31 -9.52 -16.52 12.81
CA TYR A 31 -9.96 -16.84 14.17
C TYR A 31 -9.12 -16.12 15.23
N ALA A 32 -7.79 -16.16 15.11
CA ALA A 32 -6.90 -15.47 16.04
C ALA A 32 -7.17 -13.96 16.07
N LEU A 33 -7.39 -13.32 14.90
CA LEU A 33 -7.78 -11.91 14.80
C LEU A 33 -9.15 -11.63 15.41
N SER A 34 -10.12 -12.53 15.26
CA SER A 34 -11.46 -12.34 15.81
C SER A 34 -11.46 -12.37 17.35
N VAL A 35 -10.55 -13.13 17.93
CA VAL A 35 -10.37 -13.20 19.40
C VAL A 35 -9.56 -12.01 19.91
N ALA A 36 -8.44 -11.68 19.22
CA ALA A 36 -7.51 -10.63 19.68
C ALA A 36 -8.05 -9.21 19.45
N ALA A 37 -8.79 -9.00 18.38
CA ALA A 37 -9.41 -7.71 18.01
C ALA A 37 -10.87 -7.94 17.61
N PRO A 38 -11.79 -8.16 18.56
CA PRO A 38 -13.21 -8.42 18.25
C PRO A 38 -13.84 -7.25 17.49
N ARG A 39 -14.74 -7.58 16.54
CA ARG A 39 -15.47 -6.55 15.81
C ARG A 39 -16.39 -5.77 16.75
N GLY A 40 -16.31 -4.42 16.69
CA GLY A 40 -17.10 -3.54 17.54
C GLY A 40 -16.53 -3.32 18.95
N ALA A 41 -15.44 -3.97 19.33
CA ALA A 41 -14.72 -3.67 20.55
C ALA A 41 -13.88 -2.39 20.42
N ASP A 42 -13.63 -1.72 21.54
CA ASP A 42 -12.74 -0.56 21.57
C ASP A 42 -11.31 -0.98 21.19
N PRO A 43 -10.65 -0.30 20.23
CA PRO A 43 -9.28 -0.61 19.83
C PRO A 43 -8.26 -0.61 20.96
N SER A 44 -8.53 0.11 22.06
CA SER A 44 -7.67 0.12 23.25
C SER A 44 -7.67 -1.20 24.02
N THR A 45 -8.66 -2.06 23.80
CA THR A 45 -8.82 -3.36 24.46
C THR A 45 -8.26 -4.53 23.65
N TRP A 46 -7.73 -4.27 22.44
CA TRP A 46 -7.22 -5.31 21.57
C TRP A 46 -5.92 -5.92 22.09
N ASP A 47 -5.78 -7.23 21.93
CA ASP A 47 -4.52 -7.93 22.21
C ASP A 47 -3.57 -7.78 21.00
N LEU A 48 -2.80 -6.69 21.03
CA LEU A 48 -1.89 -6.35 19.93
C LEU A 48 -0.71 -7.33 19.80
N ASP A 49 -0.35 -8.07 20.85
CA ASP A 49 0.71 -9.09 20.76
C ASP A 49 0.25 -10.27 19.91
N ILE A 50 -1.00 -10.70 20.07
CA ILE A 50 -1.58 -11.72 19.19
C ILE A 50 -1.74 -11.18 17.77
N CYS A 51 -2.24 -9.95 17.60
CA CYS A 51 -2.36 -9.30 16.30
C CYS A 51 -1.00 -9.21 15.58
N GLN A 52 0.08 -8.85 16.29
CA GLN A 52 1.43 -8.79 15.74
C GLN A 52 1.90 -10.17 15.27
N ARG A 53 1.67 -11.21 16.05
CA ARG A 53 2.01 -12.59 15.65
C ARG A 53 1.24 -13.03 14.42
N VAL A 54 -0.03 -12.64 14.30
CA VAL A 54 -0.83 -12.90 13.10
C VAL A 54 -0.24 -12.18 11.89
N ALA A 55 0.12 -10.91 12.02
CA ALA A 55 0.73 -10.12 10.95
C ALA A 55 2.08 -10.71 10.49
N VAL A 56 2.93 -11.14 11.42
CA VAL A 56 4.20 -11.81 11.12
C VAL A 56 3.95 -13.16 10.42
N SER A 57 3.00 -13.97 10.92
CA SER A 57 2.66 -15.25 10.29
C SER A 57 2.11 -15.07 8.88
N TYR A 58 1.28 -14.04 8.67
CA TYR A 58 0.80 -13.64 7.36
C TYR A 58 1.95 -13.25 6.42
N ALA A 59 2.87 -12.38 6.90
CA ALA A 59 4.02 -11.96 6.12
C ALA A 59 4.90 -13.15 5.69
N LEU A 60 5.19 -14.06 6.60
CA LEU A 60 5.96 -15.27 6.29
C LEU A 60 5.24 -16.15 5.25
N TYR A 61 3.92 -16.31 5.38
CA TYR A 61 3.14 -17.11 4.44
C TYR A 61 3.19 -16.52 3.03
N VAL A 62 2.90 -15.23 2.87
CA VAL A 62 2.88 -14.61 1.53
C VAL A 62 4.28 -14.53 0.90
N GLN A 63 5.35 -14.40 1.69
CA GLN A 63 6.72 -14.42 1.21
C GLN A 63 7.19 -15.82 0.77
N SER A 64 6.63 -16.87 1.37
CA SER A 64 6.98 -18.25 1.04
C SER A 64 6.25 -18.80 -0.18
N MET A 65 5.23 -18.08 -0.70
CA MET A 65 4.43 -18.53 -1.84
C MET A 65 5.22 -18.49 -3.15
N PRO A 66 5.17 -19.54 -3.99
CA PRO A 66 5.67 -19.47 -5.35
C PRO A 66 4.80 -18.57 -6.23
N ALA A 67 5.40 -17.70 -7.03
CA ALA A 67 4.67 -16.80 -7.93
C ALA A 67 3.76 -17.56 -8.90
N SER A 68 4.21 -18.72 -9.40
CA SER A 68 3.46 -19.59 -10.32
C SER A 68 2.17 -20.15 -9.69
N GLU A 69 2.16 -20.41 -8.38
CA GLU A 69 0.97 -20.91 -7.69
C GLU A 69 -0.03 -19.77 -7.44
N VAL A 70 0.45 -18.56 -7.16
CA VAL A 70 -0.43 -17.39 -6.93
C VAL A 70 -1.26 -17.06 -8.17
N ASP A 71 -0.68 -17.15 -9.37
CA ASP A 71 -1.40 -16.85 -10.62
C ASP A 71 -2.35 -17.98 -11.04
N THR A 72 -2.14 -19.21 -10.58
CA THR A 72 -2.93 -20.39 -10.99
C THR A 72 -3.95 -20.85 -9.96
N ASP A 73 -3.74 -20.56 -8.66
CA ASP A 73 -4.63 -20.99 -7.57
C ASP A 73 -5.43 -19.80 -7.01
N GLU A 74 -6.66 -19.66 -7.50
CA GLU A 74 -7.61 -18.65 -7.01
C GLU A 74 -7.95 -18.83 -5.53
N GLY A 75 -7.97 -20.08 -5.03
CA GLY A 75 -8.27 -20.38 -3.63
C GLY A 75 -7.20 -19.85 -2.70
N MET A 76 -5.92 -20.00 -3.07
CA MET A 76 -4.78 -19.47 -2.32
C MET A 76 -4.78 -17.93 -2.33
N THR A 77 -4.96 -17.33 -3.50
CA THR A 77 -5.06 -15.86 -3.64
C THR A 77 -6.24 -15.31 -2.83
N HIS A 78 -7.38 -15.99 -2.84
CA HIS A 78 -8.55 -15.63 -2.05
C HIS A 78 -8.26 -15.71 -0.55
N ALA A 79 -7.61 -16.76 -0.08
CA ALA A 79 -7.25 -16.92 1.34
C ALA A 79 -6.34 -15.78 1.83
N VAL A 80 -5.31 -15.43 1.06
CA VAL A 80 -4.40 -14.30 1.36
C VAL A 80 -5.18 -12.99 1.43
N PHE A 81 -6.05 -12.74 0.46
CA PHE A 81 -6.87 -11.53 0.41
C PHE A 81 -7.84 -11.43 1.59
N GLN A 82 -8.48 -12.53 2.00
CA GLN A 82 -9.40 -12.55 3.13
C GLN A 82 -8.70 -12.22 4.45
N VAL A 83 -7.53 -12.78 4.70
CA VAL A 83 -6.74 -12.46 5.91
C VAL A 83 -6.34 -10.99 5.91
N LEU A 84 -5.85 -10.45 4.78
CA LEU A 84 -5.50 -9.05 4.65
C LEU A 84 -6.71 -8.13 4.88
N SER A 85 -7.86 -8.49 4.33
CA SER A 85 -9.12 -7.76 4.52
C SER A 85 -9.56 -7.71 6.00
N GLU A 86 -9.39 -8.81 6.73
CA GLU A 86 -9.64 -8.81 8.17
C GLU A 86 -8.62 -8.00 8.96
N MET A 87 -7.34 -8.06 8.57
CA MET A 87 -6.29 -7.24 9.19
C MET A 87 -6.48 -5.75 8.95
N GLN A 88 -7.19 -5.34 7.88
CA GLN A 88 -7.39 -3.94 7.51
C GLN A 88 -8.00 -3.10 8.65
N ARG A 89 -8.85 -3.70 9.49
CA ARG A 89 -9.43 -3.03 10.68
C ARG A 89 -8.38 -2.52 11.67
N LEU A 90 -7.20 -3.15 11.72
CA LEU A 90 -6.09 -2.70 12.57
C LEU A 90 -5.47 -1.39 12.08
N GLY A 91 -5.62 -1.08 10.79
CA GLY A 91 -5.08 0.13 10.16
C GLY A 91 -6.10 1.24 9.94
N GLN A 92 -7.40 0.94 10.02
CA GLN A 92 -8.48 1.87 9.63
C GLN A 92 -9.13 2.60 10.80
N GLY A 93 -9.55 3.84 10.54
CA GLY A 93 -10.37 4.60 11.47
C GLY A 93 -9.61 5.09 12.71
N LYS A 94 -10.32 5.19 13.83
CA LYS A 94 -9.78 5.69 15.11
C LYS A 94 -9.12 4.55 15.89
N VAL A 95 -8.00 4.05 15.39
CA VAL A 95 -7.19 3.01 16.04
C VAL A 95 -5.90 3.61 16.61
N THR A 96 -5.20 2.85 17.46
CA THR A 96 -3.91 3.27 18.03
C THR A 96 -2.80 3.24 16.97
N GLU A 97 -1.75 4.05 17.15
CA GLU A 97 -0.59 4.05 16.27
C GLU A 97 0.10 2.67 16.25
N GLN A 98 0.14 2.00 17.40
CA GLN A 98 0.66 0.64 17.50
C GLN A 98 -0.15 -0.35 16.64
N SER A 99 -1.48 -0.26 16.65
CA SER A 99 -2.36 -1.09 15.81
C SER A 99 -2.09 -0.87 14.32
N ARG A 100 -1.90 0.38 13.89
CA ARG A 100 -1.52 0.73 12.51
C ARG A 100 -0.19 0.10 12.11
N LEU A 101 0.81 0.16 13.00
CA LEU A 101 2.12 -0.46 12.76
C LEU A 101 2.02 -1.99 12.65
N VAL A 102 1.19 -2.62 13.49
CA VAL A 102 0.91 -4.06 13.39
C VAL A 102 0.32 -4.40 12.01
N TRP A 103 -0.66 -3.65 11.54
CA TRP A 103 -1.21 -3.83 10.19
C TRP A 103 -0.14 -3.64 9.12
N MET A 104 0.66 -2.57 9.21
CA MET A 104 1.73 -2.29 8.24
C MET A 104 2.82 -3.36 8.22
N SER A 105 3.08 -4.07 9.33
CA SER A 105 4.02 -5.19 9.33
C SER A 105 3.55 -6.36 8.44
N GLY A 106 2.25 -6.63 8.41
CA GLY A 106 1.67 -7.60 7.47
C GLY A 106 1.73 -7.12 6.02
N VAL A 107 1.43 -5.84 5.78
CA VAL A 107 1.54 -5.22 4.45
C VAL A 107 2.99 -5.24 3.94
N ALA A 108 3.97 -5.00 4.80
CA ALA A 108 5.38 -5.09 4.45
C ALA A 108 5.75 -6.50 3.95
N GLY A 109 5.22 -7.54 4.58
CA GLY A 109 5.39 -8.91 4.09
C GLY A 109 4.86 -9.11 2.68
N LEU A 110 3.70 -8.53 2.37
CA LEU A 110 3.08 -8.58 1.05
C LEU A 110 3.94 -7.88 -0.01
N THR A 111 4.47 -6.67 0.29
CA THR A 111 5.28 -5.90 -0.69
C THR A 111 6.57 -6.59 -1.10
N HIS A 112 7.08 -7.49 -0.26
CA HIS A 112 8.28 -8.30 -0.54
C HIS A 112 7.95 -9.73 -1.01
N SER A 113 6.69 -10.02 -1.27
CA SER A 113 6.24 -11.34 -1.69
C SER A 113 6.07 -11.45 -3.21
N PRO A 114 6.15 -12.66 -3.78
CA PRO A 114 5.81 -12.88 -5.18
C PRO A 114 4.38 -12.46 -5.54
N VAL A 115 3.45 -12.45 -4.59
CA VAL A 115 2.06 -12.01 -4.79
C VAL A 115 1.99 -10.59 -5.35
N PHE A 116 2.93 -9.72 -4.95
CA PHE A 116 3.00 -8.34 -5.42
C PHE A 116 3.31 -8.21 -6.92
N THR A 117 3.93 -9.23 -7.53
CA THR A 117 4.29 -9.24 -8.97
C THR A 117 3.30 -10.01 -9.84
N THR A 118 2.18 -10.49 -9.28
CA THR A 118 1.19 -11.31 -9.97
C THR A 118 -0.02 -10.51 -10.46
N SER A 119 -0.93 -11.18 -11.16
CA SER A 119 -2.23 -10.65 -11.61
C SER A 119 -3.13 -10.19 -10.44
N ALA A 120 -2.86 -10.64 -9.22
CA ALA A 120 -3.58 -10.25 -8.01
C ALA A 120 -3.22 -8.83 -7.50
N PHE A 121 -2.13 -8.23 -7.98
CA PHE A 121 -1.65 -6.91 -7.55
C PHE A 121 -2.72 -5.82 -7.48
N PRO A 122 -3.59 -5.61 -8.51
CA PRO A 122 -4.60 -4.54 -8.47
C PRO A 122 -5.56 -4.70 -7.30
N ARG A 123 -5.94 -5.93 -6.98
CA ARG A 123 -6.87 -6.26 -5.89
C ARG A 123 -6.25 -5.96 -4.53
N PHE A 124 -4.98 -6.31 -4.34
CA PHE A 124 -4.26 -6.02 -3.09
C PHE A 124 -4.00 -4.52 -2.93
N LEU A 125 -3.60 -3.84 -4.01
CA LEU A 125 -3.34 -2.42 -3.98
C LEU A 125 -4.59 -1.61 -3.62
N SER A 126 -5.74 -1.93 -4.21
CA SER A 126 -7.01 -1.25 -3.91
C SER A 126 -7.44 -1.39 -2.44
N LEU A 127 -6.99 -2.43 -1.76
CA LEU A 127 -7.26 -2.64 -0.34
C LEU A 127 -6.26 -1.86 0.56
N VAL A 128 -4.98 -1.85 0.19
CA VAL A 128 -3.90 -1.34 1.05
C VAL A 128 -3.65 0.16 0.87
N LEU A 129 -3.59 0.63 -0.37
CA LEU A 129 -3.18 1.99 -0.70
C LEU A 129 -4.04 3.07 -0.04
N PRO A 130 -5.39 2.99 -0.03
CA PRO A 130 -6.20 4.03 0.59
C PRO A 130 -5.87 4.25 2.07
N ASN A 131 -5.59 3.19 2.82
CA ASN A 131 -5.25 3.29 4.24
C ASN A 131 -3.86 3.88 4.47
N LEU A 132 -2.88 3.55 3.61
CA LEU A 132 -1.58 4.19 3.66
C LEU A 132 -1.68 5.69 3.37
N LEU A 133 -2.49 6.06 2.38
CA LEU A 133 -2.72 7.47 2.04
C LEU A 133 -3.44 8.22 3.19
N ASP A 134 -4.39 7.60 3.89
CA ASP A 134 -5.02 8.19 5.07
C ASP A 134 -4.03 8.47 6.21
N ILE A 135 -3.05 7.56 6.41
CA ILE A 135 -2.01 7.74 7.44
C ILE A 135 -1.06 8.89 7.07
N VAL A 136 -0.78 9.06 5.77
CA VAL A 136 0.16 10.07 5.28
C VAL A 136 -0.52 11.41 5.01
N SER A 137 -1.84 11.46 4.82
CA SER A 137 -2.57 12.68 4.46
C SER A 137 -2.38 13.87 5.41
N PRO A 138 -2.14 13.71 6.73
CA PRO A 138 -1.83 14.83 7.60
C PRO A 138 -0.45 15.45 7.36
N LEU A 139 0.43 14.79 6.58
CA LEU A 139 1.78 15.24 6.33
C LEU A 139 1.80 16.25 5.19
N HIS A 140 2.05 17.52 5.51
CA HIS A 140 2.26 18.57 4.53
C HIS A 140 3.77 18.81 4.33
N VAL A 141 4.34 18.16 3.32
CA VAL A 141 5.75 18.38 2.95
C VAL A 141 5.81 19.27 1.72
N PRO A 142 6.51 20.42 1.79
CA PRO A 142 6.73 21.27 0.62
C PRO A 142 7.39 20.50 -0.54
N LEU A 143 6.96 20.77 -1.77
CA LEU A 143 7.43 20.06 -2.98
C LEU A 143 8.95 20.16 -3.20
N ASP A 144 9.57 21.25 -2.79
CA ASP A 144 11.02 21.44 -2.85
C ASP A 144 11.79 20.48 -1.94
N LYS A 145 11.15 19.96 -0.88
CA LYS A 145 11.72 18.99 0.06
C LYS A 145 11.43 17.54 -0.33
N THR A 146 10.67 17.28 -1.37
CA THR A 146 10.28 15.91 -1.77
C THR A 146 11.50 15.04 -2.13
N ALA A 147 12.55 15.64 -2.72
CA ALA A 147 13.77 14.91 -3.04
C ALA A 147 14.55 14.49 -1.78
N ALA A 148 14.63 15.39 -0.79
CA ALA A 148 15.27 15.08 0.49
C ALA A 148 14.49 13.99 1.24
N LEU A 149 13.15 14.06 1.23
CA LEU A 149 12.27 13.03 1.79
C LEU A 149 12.50 11.67 1.12
N SER A 150 12.71 11.62 -0.20
CA SER A 150 13.03 10.38 -0.92
C SER A 150 14.30 9.74 -0.39
N GLN A 151 15.36 10.52 -0.20
CA GLN A 151 16.64 10.01 0.32
C GLN A 151 16.51 9.55 1.78
N GLU A 152 15.79 10.31 2.59
CA GLU A 152 15.52 9.94 3.98
C GLU A 152 14.72 8.64 4.09
N VAL A 153 13.66 8.49 3.29
CA VAL A 153 12.82 7.29 3.28
C VAL A 153 13.57 6.09 2.73
N ASP A 154 14.42 6.27 1.70
CA ASP A 154 15.25 5.18 1.16
C ASP A 154 16.27 4.69 2.18
N ALA A 155 16.95 5.61 2.87
CA ALA A 155 17.93 5.28 3.90
C ALA A 155 17.30 4.69 5.18
N ASP A 156 15.98 4.81 5.34
CA ASP A 156 15.30 4.36 6.56
C ASP A 156 15.26 2.82 6.65
N THR A 157 15.90 2.29 7.68
CA THR A 157 15.96 0.86 7.99
C THR A 157 14.83 0.41 8.94
N LEU A 158 13.69 1.08 8.93
CA LEU A 158 12.55 0.76 9.79
C LEU A 158 12.21 -0.74 9.74
N SER A 159 12.36 -1.38 10.88
CA SER A 159 11.95 -2.77 11.05
C SER A 159 10.51 -2.83 11.56
N LEU A 160 9.61 -3.28 10.71
CA LEU A 160 8.21 -3.53 11.09
C LEU A 160 8.00 -4.92 11.73
N GLN A 161 9.08 -5.67 11.96
CA GLN A 161 9.01 -6.98 12.63
C GLN A 161 8.78 -6.84 14.14
N ASN A 162 9.36 -5.78 14.74
CA ASN A 162 9.21 -5.47 16.16
C ASN A 162 8.54 -4.10 16.32
N VAL A 163 7.24 -4.10 16.47
CA VAL A 163 6.47 -2.86 16.67
C VAL A 163 6.74 -2.30 18.07
N PRO A 164 7.17 -1.03 18.18
CA PRO A 164 7.42 -0.43 19.49
C PRO A 164 6.12 -0.28 20.28
N SER A 165 6.19 -0.51 21.58
CA SER A 165 5.03 -0.37 22.49
C SER A 165 4.54 1.08 22.63
N ASN A 166 5.43 2.06 22.38
CA ASN A 166 5.12 3.49 22.43
C ASN A 166 5.29 4.10 21.03
N ALA A 167 4.40 3.68 20.10
CA ALA A 167 4.41 4.22 18.75
C ALA A 167 3.91 5.67 18.74
N VAL A 168 4.65 6.54 18.05
CA VAL A 168 4.29 7.95 17.83
C VAL A 168 3.84 8.17 16.39
N PRO A 169 2.99 9.19 16.11
CA PRO A 169 2.46 9.44 14.76
C PRO A 169 3.54 9.62 13.70
N GLU A 170 4.67 10.27 14.01
CA GLU A 170 5.77 10.46 13.08
C GLU A 170 6.38 9.13 12.62
N TYR A 171 6.53 8.19 13.55
CA TYR A 171 7.05 6.86 13.22
C TYR A 171 6.07 6.10 12.32
N THR A 172 4.77 6.16 12.62
CA THR A 172 3.72 5.53 11.83
C THR A 172 3.65 6.10 10.41
N THR A 173 3.71 7.43 10.29
CA THR A 173 3.73 8.12 8.99
C THR A 173 4.97 7.75 8.18
N ARG A 174 6.15 7.71 8.81
CA ARG A 174 7.39 7.30 8.16
C ARG A 174 7.33 5.84 7.69
N ALA A 175 6.76 4.95 8.48
CA ALA A 175 6.53 3.56 8.09
C ALA A 175 5.60 3.44 6.88
N ALA A 176 4.51 4.22 6.84
CA ALA A 176 3.59 4.24 5.70
C ALA A 176 4.27 4.78 4.42
N LEU A 177 5.06 5.85 4.53
CA LEU A 177 5.86 6.38 3.42
C LEU A 177 6.86 5.34 2.89
N LYS A 178 7.54 4.62 3.79
CA LYS A 178 8.48 3.55 3.38
C LYS A 178 7.78 2.43 2.61
N LEU A 179 6.57 2.05 3.02
CA LEU A 179 5.78 1.06 2.30
C LEU A 179 5.37 1.56 0.90
N ILE A 180 4.89 2.80 0.79
CA ILE A 180 4.55 3.43 -0.49
C ILE A 180 5.79 3.48 -1.40
N TRP A 181 6.94 3.90 -0.86
CA TRP A 181 8.20 3.94 -1.59
C TRP A 181 8.62 2.55 -2.09
N ASN A 182 8.58 1.52 -1.23
CA ASN A 182 8.91 0.15 -1.61
C ASN A 182 8.02 -0.34 -2.76
N MET A 183 6.71 -0.10 -2.66
CA MET A 183 5.76 -0.49 -3.70
C MET A 183 6.03 0.22 -5.03
N LEU A 184 6.28 1.53 -5.02
CA LEU A 184 6.56 2.30 -6.23
C LEU A 184 7.90 1.93 -6.86
N HIS A 185 8.95 1.78 -6.03
CA HIS A 185 10.30 1.49 -6.50
C HIS A 185 10.41 0.11 -7.15
N SER A 186 9.65 -0.87 -6.68
CA SER A 186 9.59 -2.23 -7.23
C SER A 186 8.57 -2.42 -8.36
N SER A 187 7.75 -1.40 -8.66
CA SER A 187 6.67 -1.51 -9.65
C SER A 187 7.20 -1.47 -11.10
N ASP A 188 6.67 -2.36 -11.93
CA ASP A 188 6.78 -2.26 -13.39
C ASP A 188 5.84 -1.18 -13.97
N ALA A 189 5.87 -0.98 -15.29
CA ALA A 189 5.05 0.03 -15.97
C ALA A 189 3.54 -0.20 -15.80
N THR A 190 3.09 -1.46 -15.80
CA THR A 190 1.68 -1.83 -15.64
C THR A 190 1.22 -1.60 -14.21
N GLN A 191 2.00 -2.02 -13.24
CA GLN A 191 1.74 -1.83 -11.82
C GLN A 191 1.73 -0.35 -11.44
N LEU A 192 2.67 0.42 -11.98
CA LEU A 192 2.74 1.86 -11.76
C LEU A 192 1.49 2.57 -12.29
N ARG A 193 1.00 2.18 -13.49
CA ARG A 193 -0.26 2.71 -14.04
C ARG A 193 -1.43 2.41 -13.09
N ILE A 194 -1.54 1.19 -12.58
CA ILE A 194 -2.57 0.79 -11.63
C ILE A 194 -2.44 1.59 -10.34
N PHE A 195 -1.23 1.83 -9.88
CA PHE A 195 -0.96 2.64 -8.68
C PHE A 195 -1.47 4.08 -8.87
N VAL A 196 -1.18 4.71 -10.00
CA VAL A 196 -1.67 6.07 -10.33
C VAL A 196 -3.21 6.09 -10.36
N ILE A 197 -3.84 5.10 -11.02
CA ILE A 197 -5.30 5.01 -11.11
C ILE A 197 -5.93 4.89 -9.71
N ASN A 198 -5.39 4.03 -8.84
CA ASN A 198 -5.89 3.90 -7.47
C ASN A 198 -5.66 5.16 -6.62
N THR A 199 -4.57 5.89 -6.84
CA THR A 199 -4.34 7.19 -6.19
C THR A 199 -5.36 8.23 -6.66
N LEU A 200 -5.66 8.26 -7.96
CA LEU A 200 -6.71 9.15 -8.50
C LEU A 200 -8.10 8.81 -7.95
N ALA A 201 -8.44 7.52 -7.87
CA ALA A 201 -9.68 7.06 -7.26
C ALA A 201 -9.80 7.47 -5.78
N TYR A 202 -8.70 7.39 -5.04
CA TYR A 202 -8.64 7.91 -3.67
C TYR A 202 -8.89 9.43 -3.62
N LEU A 203 -8.24 10.22 -4.49
CA LEU A 203 -8.43 11.68 -4.55
C LEU A 203 -9.84 12.07 -5.02
N ASP A 204 -10.46 11.27 -5.88
CA ASP A 204 -11.85 11.44 -6.33
C ASP A 204 -12.88 11.17 -5.22
N GLY A 205 -12.46 10.60 -4.09
CA GLY A 205 -13.34 10.30 -2.96
C GLY A 205 -14.13 9.01 -3.14
N GLU A 206 -13.61 8.06 -3.90
CA GLU A 206 -14.21 6.73 -3.99
C GLU A 206 -14.18 6.00 -2.63
N CYS A 207 -14.98 4.96 -2.49
CA CYS A 207 -15.08 4.16 -1.25
C CYS A 207 -15.61 4.95 -0.04
N GLN A 208 -16.62 5.82 -0.23
CA GLN A 208 -17.30 6.59 0.83
C GLN A 208 -16.42 7.64 1.53
N ARG A 209 -15.34 8.07 0.90
CA ARG A 209 -14.48 9.15 1.38
C ARG A 209 -14.85 10.48 0.72
N PRO A 210 -14.63 11.62 1.39
CA PRO A 210 -14.73 12.91 0.74
C PRO A 210 -13.62 13.06 -0.32
N SER A 211 -13.91 13.82 -1.37
CA SER A 211 -12.89 14.16 -2.37
C SER A 211 -11.77 14.97 -1.73
N SER A 212 -10.52 14.62 -2.05
CA SER A 212 -9.32 15.31 -1.55
C SER A 212 -8.78 16.37 -2.52
N TRP A 213 -9.49 16.68 -3.61
CA TRP A 213 -9.07 17.70 -4.58
C TRP A 213 -9.17 19.13 -4.05
N GLU A 214 -9.90 19.36 -2.96
CA GLU A 214 -9.97 20.66 -2.30
C GLU A 214 -8.64 21.04 -1.66
N ASP A 215 -7.91 20.06 -1.11
CA ASP A 215 -6.55 20.25 -0.62
C ASP A 215 -5.56 20.22 -1.80
N ASN A 216 -5.23 21.42 -2.29
CA ASN A 216 -4.31 21.57 -3.41
C ASN A 216 -2.90 21.08 -3.11
N GLU A 217 -2.40 21.39 -1.93
CA GLU A 217 -1.02 21.04 -1.56
C GLU A 217 -0.88 19.53 -1.44
N TRP A 218 -1.84 18.88 -0.80
CA TRP A 218 -1.86 17.43 -0.66
C TRP A 218 -1.98 16.70 -2.00
N SER A 219 -2.98 17.06 -2.83
CA SER A 219 -3.19 16.38 -4.12
C SER A 219 -2.00 16.53 -5.06
N LEU A 220 -1.40 17.72 -5.10
CA LEU A 220 -0.23 18.02 -5.92
C LEU A 220 1.02 17.30 -5.38
N TRP A 221 1.19 17.30 -4.05
CA TRP A 221 2.31 16.62 -3.39
C TRP A 221 2.30 15.11 -3.64
N ILE A 222 1.17 14.42 -3.42
CA ILE A 222 1.12 12.97 -3.60
C ILE A 222 1.35 12.56 -5.05
N LEU A 223 0.81 13.27 -6.02
CA LEU A 223 1.03 12.98 -7.44
C LEU A 223 2.47 13.28 -7.88
N ALA A 224 3.10 14.32 -7.37
CA ALA A 224 4.52 14.60 -7.60
C ALA A 224 5.42 13.52 -6.97
N LEU A 225 5.04 13.01 -5.79
CA LEU A 225 5.73 11.91 -5.11
C LEU A 225 5.72 10.63 -5.96
N LEU A 226 4.61 10.31 -6.63
CA LEU A 226 4.54 9.15 -7.53
C LEU A 226 5.59 9.24 -8.63
N VAL A 227 5.78 10.42 -9.23
CA VAL A 227 6.83 10.64 -10.25
C VAL A 227 8.21 10.51 -9.64
N GLN A 228 8.41 11.11 -8.45
CA GLN A 228 9.69 11.11 -7.76
C GLN A 228 10.18 9.71 -7.43
N TRP A 229 9.28 8.86 -6.94
CA TRP A 229 9.61 7.55 -6.40
C TRP A 229 9.52 6.42 -7.42
N SER A 230 8.96 6.69 -8.60
CA SER A 230 8.91 5.71 -9.69
C SER A 230 10.30 5.45 -10.28
N PRO A 231 10.58 4.22 -10.74
CA PRO A 231 11.81 3.90 -11.46
C PRO A 231 12.00 4.83 -12.67
N PRO A 232 13.21 5.31 -12.95
CA PRO A 232 13.46 6.25 -14.07
C PRO A 232 12.94 5.73 -15.43
N THR A 233 13.02 4.42 -15.65
CA THR A 233 12.61 3.77 -16.91
C THR A 233 11.10 3.74 -17.14
N SER A 234 10.29 3.77 -16.07
CA SER A 234 8.81 3.73 -16.13
C SER A 234 8.15 5.04 -15.68
N ARG A 235 8.94 6.03 -15.27
CA ARG A 235 8.45 7.31 -14.72
C ARG A 235 7.49 8.06 -15.65
N TYR A 236 7.65 7.95 -16.95
CA TYR A 236 6.77 8.55 -17.97
C TYR A 236 5.32 8.07 -17.88
N ILE A 237 5.08 6.88 -17.29
CA ILE A 237 3.73 6.32 -17.12
C ILE A 237 2.86 7.23 -16.25
N VAL A 238 3.44 7.90 -15.27
CA VAL A 238 2.67 8.77 -14.36
C VAL A 238 2.05 9.94 -15.14
N PRO A 239 2.81 10.85 -15.79
CA PRO A 239 2.21 11.94 -16.57
C PRO A 239 1.31 11.43 -17.70
N HIS A 240 1.67 10.35 -18.41
CA HIS A 240 0.82 9.75 -19.43
C HIS A 240 -0.54 9.32 -18.86
N THR A 241 -0.58 8.65 -17.71
CA THR A 241 -1.83 8.22 -17.08
C THR A 241 -2.66 9.41 -16.59
N LEU A 242 -2.02 10.49 -16.08
CA LEU A 242 -2.72 11.72 -15.71
C LEU A 242 -3.40 12.39 -16.90
N VAL A 243 -2.70 12.50 -18.05
CA VAL A 243 -3.29 13.03 -19.30
C VAL A 243 -4.45 12.16 -19.76
N GLN A 244 -4.27 10.84 -19.79
CA GLN A 244 -5.35 9.92 -20.17
C GLN A 244 -6.58 10.07 -19.24
N SER A 245 -6.35 10.27 -17.94
CA SER A 245 -7.43 10.53 -16.98
C SER A 245 -8.16 11.84 -17.24
N LEU A 246 -7.47 12.88 -17.74
CA LEU A 246 -8.10 14.15 -18.14
C LEU A 246 -9.03 13.98 -19.34
N THR A 247 -8.59 13.20 -20.34
CA THR A 247 -9.33 13.04 -21.62
C THR A 247 -10.51 12.09 -21.51
N MET A 248 -10.39 11.02 -20.70
CA MET A 248 -11.42 9.98 -20.60
C MET A 248 -12.58 10.34 -19.67
N THR A 249 -12.37 11.20 -18.69
CA THR A 249 -13.40 11.53 -17.68
C THR A 249 -14.25 12.72 -18.14
N LYS A 250 -15.25 12.46 -19.01
CA LYS A 250 -16.15 13.51 -19.58
C LYS A 250 -16.85 14.34 -18.52
N ASN A 251 -17.21 13.75 -17.36
CA ASN A 251 -17.97 14.40 -16.29
C ASN A 251 -17.10 14.79 -15.07
N ALA A 252 -15.77 14.84 -15.23
CA ALA A 252 -14.92 15.28 -14.13
C ALA A 252 -15.21 16.74 -13.74
N SER A 253 -15.17 17.02 -12.44
CA SER A 253 -15.32 18.37 -11.92
C SER A 253 -14.23 19.30 -12.49
N ASN A 254 -14.56 20.58 -12.67
CA ASN A 254 -13.58 21.56 -13.12
C ASN A 254 -12.40 21.66 -12.14
N LEU A 255 -12.65 21.50 -10.84
CA LEU A 255 -11.61 21.48 -9.82
C LEU A 255 -10.59 20.35 -10.07
N ARG A 256 -11.05 19.10 -10.28
CA ARG A 256 -10.19 17.96 -10.61
C ARG A 256 -9.32 18.23 -11.84
N LYS A 257 -9.93 18.74 -12.93
CA LYS A 257 -9.22 19.05 -14.16
C LYS A 257 -8.13 20.11 -13.92
N THR A 258 -8.46 21.17 -13.20
CA THR A 258 -7.52 22.23 -12.85
C THR A 258 -6.34 21.69 -12.02
N ARG A 259 -6.61 20.85 -11.03
CA ARG A 259 -5.57 20.24 -10.19
C ARG A 259 -4.65 19.31 -10.98
N LEU A 260 -5.22 18.49 -11.86
CA LEU A 260 -4.42 17.62 -12.73
C LEU A 260 -3.53 18.45 -13.67
N LEU A 261 -4.03 19.53 -14.26
CA LEU A 261 -3.24 20.42 -15.11
C LEU A 261 -2.13 21.12 -14.33
N GLN A 262 -2.41 21.60 -13.11
CA GLN A 262 -1.40 22.18 -12.22
C GLN A 262 -0.32 21.14 -11.86
N THR A 263 -0.71 19.92 -11.56
CA THR A 263 0.24 18.83 -11.28
C THR A 263 1.11 18.54 -12.49
N MET A 264 0.53 18.44 -13.68
CA MET A 264 1.27 18.23 -14.93
C MET A 264 2.27 19.36 -15.17
N HIS A 265 1.85 20.62 -15.00
CA HIS A 265 2.75 21.78 -15.13
C HIS A 265 3.95 21.66 -14.18
N VAL A 266 3.71 21.41 -12.89
CA VAL A 266 4.78 21.25 -11.89
C VAL A 266 5.71 20.07 -12.21
N ILE A 267 5.18 18.94 -12.65
CA ILE A 267 5.97 17.77 -13.02
C ILE A 267 6.88 18.11 -14.21
N LEU A 268 6.34 18.71 -15.26
CA LEU A 268 7.09 19.03 -16.48
C LEU A 268 8.11 20.15 -16.26
N GLU A 269 7.79 21.15 -15.44
CA GLU A 269 8.71 22.24 -15.12
C GLU A 269 9.90 21.79 -14.28
N ARG A 270 9.67 20.91 -13.30
CA ARG A 270 10.68 20.50 -12.32
C ARG A 270 11.47 19.25 -12.73
N ARG A 271 11.02 18.53 -13.76
CA ARG A 271 11.57 17.23 -14.15
C ARG A 271 11.97 17.19 -15.61
N THR A 272 13.26 17.29 -15.85
CA THR A 272 13.89 17.06 -17.16
C THR A 272 14.32 15.60 -17.36
N ASP A 273 14.21 14.76 -16.32
CA ASP A 273 14.72 13.37 -16.29
C ASP A 273 13.65 12.32 -16.63
N ILE A 274 12.49 12.74 -17.20
CA ILE A 274 11.47 11.81 -17.64
C ILE A 274 11.83 11.30 -19.04
N VAL A 275 12.50 10.16 -19.07
CA VAL A 275 12.88 9.48 -20.31
C VAL A 275 11.66 8.80 -20.93
N GLY A 276 11.51 8.92 -22.26
CA GLY A 276 10.43 8.26 -23.01
C GLY A 276 9.13 9.05 -23.12
N LEU A 277 9.05 10.26 -22.57
CA LEU A 277 7.92 11.15 -22.79
C LEU A 277 8.08 11.85 -24.13
N ASN A 278 7.29 11.45 -25.13
CA ASN A 278 7.21 12.16 -26.40
C ASN A 278 6.13 13.24 -26.31
N MET A 279 6.43 14.45 -26.85
CA MET A 279 5.43 15.54 -26.90
C MET A 279 4.16 15.16 -27.66
N THR A 280 4.26 14.21 -28.59
CA THR A 280 3.11 13.64 -29.32
C THR A 280 2.19 12.78 -28.44
N ASP A 281 2.68 12.26 -27.31
CA ASP A 281 1.86 11.47 -26.38
C ASP A 281 1.08 12.35 -25.38
N LEU A 282 1.38 13.66 -25.37
CA LEU A 282 0.75 14.65 -24.50
C LEU A 282 -0.30 15.52 -25.23
N LEU A 283 -0.33 15.49 -26.58
CA LEU A 283 -1.25 16.25 -27.44
C LEU A 283 -2.40 15.37 -27.94
#